data_caccdaae522f134ecc622a7e9c0d5550
#
_entry.id   caccdaae522f134ecc622a7e9c0d5550
#
_cell.length_a   1.000
_cell.length_b   1.000
_cell.length_c   1.000
_cell.angle_alpha   90.00
_cell.angle_beta   90.00
_cell.angle_gamma   90.00
#
_symmetry.space_group_name_H-M   'P 1'
#
loop_
_entity.id
_entity.type
_entity.pdbx_description
1 polymer ?
#
loop_
_entity_poly.entity_id
_entity_poly.type
_entity_poly.pdbx_seq_one_letter_code
_entity_poly.pdbx_strand_id
1 'polypeptide(L)'
;AAIIDQVRQENKNVLLLDAGDYFQGTPYFNYFKGATEIKFMNLLGYQAAALGNHEFDNGSKILAKQLAKAKFPIVCANYLFFNKKLKNIVKKYVVIEMDGKRIGIFGLLTDIKTLTTPQNYKDIKYLNAIDVADCIVKELRETEKCDLVICLSHLGYLNGTEENPGDLMLASKV
;
A
#
# COMPACT_ATOMS: atom_id res chain seq x y z
N ALA A 1 -10.76 -10.26 -14.01
CA ALA A 1 -11.13 -9.37 -15.12
C ALA A 1 -12.65 -9.25 -15.20
N ALA A 2 -13.40 -10.32 -15.51
CA ALA A 2 -14.86 -10.24 -15.77
C ALA A 2 -15.67 -9.50 -14.69
N ILE A 3 -15.45 -9.79 -13.41
CA ILE A 3 -16.16 -9.11 -12.30
C ILE A 3 -15.80 -7.61 -12.27
N ILE A 4 -14.52 -7.26 -12.47
CA ILE A 4 -14.08 -5.86 -12.49
C ILE A 4 -14.74 -5.13 -13.66
N ASP A 5 -14.79 -5.76 -14.82
CA ASP A 5 -15.42 -5.20 -16.03
C ASP A 5 -16.92 -5.01 -15.83
N GLN A 6 -17.60 -6.00 -15.22
CA GLN A 6 -19.01 -5.90 -14.88
C GLN A 6 -19.27 -4.72 -13.93
N VAL A 7 -18.52 -4.63 -12.82
CA VAL A 7 -18.68 -3.52 -11.85
C VAL A 7 -18.49 -2.15 -12.51
N ARG A 8 -17.51 -2.04 -13.42
CA ARG A 8 -17.25 -0.79 -14.17
C ARG A 8 -18.33 -0.47 -15.20
N GLN A 9 -19.03 -1.47 -15.75
CA GLN A 9 -20.18 -1.26 -16.64
C GLN A 9 -21.42 -0.80 -15.87
N GLU A 10 -21.61 -1.34 -14.66
CA GLU A 10 -22.78 -1.04 -13.83
C GLU A 10 -22.62 0.26 -13.03
N ASN A 11 -21.39 0.76 -12.81
CA ASN A 11 -21.11 1.91 -11.95
C ASN A 11 -20.17 2.92 -12.64
N LYS A 12 -20.55 4.19 -12.58
CA LYS A 12 -19.77 5.30 -13.16
C LYS A 12 -18.45 5.53 -12.42
N ASN A 13 -18.48 5.43 -11.10
CA ASN A 13 -17.35 5.76 -10.22
C ASN A 13 -16.87 4.49 -9.50
N VAL A 14 -15.74 3.95 -9.93
CA VAL A 14 -15.17 2.72 -9.38
C VAL A 14 -13.70 2.94 -9.07
N LEU A 15 -13.29 2.62 -7.84
CA LEU A 15 -11.90 2.52 -7.42
C LEU A 15 -11.53 1.05 -7.23
N LEU A 16 -10.51 0.60 -7.95
CA LEU A 16 -9.89 -0.70 -7.76
C LEU A 16 -8.57 -0.50 -7.01
N LEU A 17 -8.55 -0.93 -5.75
CA LEU A 17 -7.46 -0.71 -4.80
C LEU A 17 -6.95 -2.06 -4.28
N ASP A 18 -5.72 -2.07 -3.76
CA ASP A 18 -5.10 -3.24 -3.15
C ASP A 18 -4.44 -2.87 -1.83
N ALA A 19 -4.66 -3.68 -0.79
CA ALA A 19 -4.14 -3.43 0.55
C ALA A 19 -2.82 -4.18 0.87
N GLY A 20 -2.10 -4.64 -0.16
CA GLY A 20 -0.79 -5.29 -0.01
C GLY A 20 -0.85 -6.82 -0.10
N ASP A 21 0.35 -7.44 -0.12
CA ASP A 21 0.55 -8.88 -0.31
C ASP A 21 0.08 -9.39 -1.68
N TYR A 22 0.20 -8.57 -2.73
CA TYR A 22 -0.04 -9.00 -4.10
C TYR A 22 1.13 -9.81 -4.70
N PHE A 23 2.28 -9.87 -4.02
CA PHE A 23 3.36 -10.80 -4.33
C PHE A 23 3.15 -12.12 -3.59
N GLN A 24 3.91 -13.15 -3.94
CA GLN A 24 3.86 -14.46 -3.29
C GLN A 24 2.51 -15.24 -3.52
N GLY A 25 2.46 -16.47 -3.10
CA GLY A 25 1.27 -17.34 -3.17
C GLY A 25 1.13 -18.16 -4.47
N THR A 26 1.95 -17.91 -5.49
CA THR A 26 1.92 -18.68 -6.74
C THR A 26 3.32 -19.11 -7.21
N PRO A 27 3.45 -20.20 -8.02
CA PRO A 27 4.72 -20.55 -8.65
C PRO A 27 5.29 -19.43 -9.53
N TYR A 28 4.46 -18.57 -10.08
CA TYR A 28 4.89 -17.41 -10.89
C TYR A 28 5.76 -16.45 -10.10
N PHE A 29 5.43 -16.20 -8.83
CA PHE A 29 6.26 -15.35 -7.98
C PHE A 29 7.68 -15.92 -7.80
N ASN A 30 7.82 -17.24 -7.64
CA ASN A 30 9.13 -17.88 -7.49
C ASN A 30 10.05 -17.62 -8.68
N TYR A 31 9.51 -17.56 -9.91
CA TYR A 31 10.26 -17.32 -11.13
C TYR A 31 10.36 -15.81 -11.46
N PHE A 32 9.28 -15.08 -11.38
CA PHE A 32 9.17 -13.72 -11.91
C PHE A 32 9.27 -12.63 -10.83
N LYS A 33 9.26 -13.03 -9.53
CA LYS A 33 9.53 -12.16 -8.37
C LYS A 33 8.69 -10.87 -8.35
N GLY A 34 7.40 -10.98 -8.65
CA GLY A 34 6.43 -9.89 -8.66
C GLY A 34 6.24 -9.22 -10.04
N ALA A 35 7.00 -9.59 -11.08
CA ALA A 35 6.84 -8.97 -12.39
C ALA A 35 5.51 -9.29 -13.06
N THR A 36 5.00 -10.50 -12.87
CA THR A 36 3.72 -10.98 -13.42
C THR A 36 2.56 -10.29 -12.71
N GLU A 37 2.62 -10.21 -11.41
CA GLU A 37 1.63 -9.57 -10.53
C GLU A 37 1.45 -8.09 -10.92
N ILE A 38 2.54 -7.33 -11.00
CA ILE A 38 2.50 -5.92 -11.45
C ILE A 38 1.93 -5.78 -12.87
N LYS A 39 2.29 -6.71 -13.78
CA LYS A 39 1.74 -6.70 -15.14
C LYS A 39 0.22 -6.89 -15.14
N PHE A 40 -0.30 -7.84 -14.36
CA PHE A 40 -1.74 -8.06 -14.25
C PHE A 40 -2.46 -6.91 -13.56
N MET A 41 -1.90 -6.34 -12.48
CA MET A 41 -2.47 -5.17 -11.83
C MET A 41 -2.56 -3.98 -12.79
N ASN A 42 -1.53 -3.75 -13.62
CA ASN A 42 -1.58 -2.74 -14.68
C ASN A 42 -2.69 -3.01 -15.71
N LEU A 43 -2.87 -4.27 -16.14
CA LEU A 43 -3.92 -4.65 -17.11
C LEU A 43 -5.32 -4.53 -16.52
N LEU A 44 -5.49 -4.85 -15.23
CA LEU A 44 -6.76 -4.74 -14.50
C LEU A 44 -7.09 -3.28 -14.16
N GLY A 45 -6.14 -2.36 -14.29
CA GLY A 45 -6.34 -0.93 -14.04
C GLY A 45 -6.52 -0.61 -12.56
N TYR A 46 -5.65 -1.17 -11.70
CA TYR A 46 -5.56 -0.71 -10.31
C TYR A 46 -5.23 0.78 -10.24
N GLN A 47 -5.81 1.48 -9.29
CA GLN A 47 -5.68 2.91 -9.12
C GLN A 47 -4.80 3.31 -7.93
N ALA A 48 -4.61 2.44 -6.95
CA ALA A 48 -3.55 2.48 -5.95
C ALA A 48 -3.36 1.11 -5.32
N ALA A 49 -2.15 0.85 -4.77
CA ALA A 49 -1.89 -0.32 -3.95
C ALA A 49 -0.99 0.05 -2.76
N ALA A 50 -1.26 -0.54 -1.60
CA ALA A 50 -0.36 -0.48 -0.46
C ALA A 50 0.76 -1.53 -0.58
N LEU A 51 1.75 -1.47 0.30
CA LEU A 51 2.71 -2.55 0.49
C LEU A 51 2.23 -3.47 1.60
N GLY A 52 2.40 -4.78 1.42
CA GLY A 52 2.35 -5.79 2.45
C GLY A 52 3.75 -6.32 2.81
N ASN A 53 3.83 -7.29 3.68
CA ASN A 53 5.11 -7.86 4.11
C ASN A 53 5.75 -8.76 3.04
N HIS A 54 4.95 -9.46 2.25
CA HIS A 54 5.45 -10.36 1.20
C HIS A 54 6.06 -9.61 0.00
N GLU A 55 5.78 -8.34 -0.19
CA GLU A 55 6.50 -7.52 -1.17
C GLU A 55 8.00 -7.47 -0.89
N PHE A 56 8.42 -7.66 0.38
CA PHE A 56 9.82 -7.63 0.80
C PHE A 56 10.53 -8.99 0.77
N ASP A 57 9.87 -10.09 0.42
CA ASP A 57 10.44 -11.45 0.47
C ASP A 57 11.72 -11.63 -0.37
N ASN A 58 11.88 -10.87 -1.46
CA ASN A 58 13.09 -10.85 -2.27
C ASN A 58 13.97 -9.60 -2.03
N GLY A 59 13.71 -8.85 -0.96
CA GLY A 59 14.42 -7.65 -0.55
C GLY A 59 14.12 -6.41 -1.39
N SER A 60 14.42 -5.26 -0.81
CA SER A 60 14.09 -3.93 -1.33
C SER A 60 14.63 -3.62 -2.73
N LYS A 61 15.77 -4.21 -3.11
CA LYS A 61 16.35 -4.01 -4.46
C LYS A 61 15.49 -4.64 -5.56
N ILE A 62 14.99 -5.86 -5.33
CA ILE A 62 14.11 -6.54 -6.27
C ILE A 62 12.73 -5.87 -6.26
N LEU A 63 12.19 -5.57 -5.08
CA LEU A 63 10.97 -4.81 -4.92
C LEU A 63 11.00 -3.52 -5.76
N ALA A 64 12.02 -2.68 -5.59
CA ALA A 64 12.18 -1.44 -6.36
C ALA A 64 12.19 -1.67 -7.89
N LYS A 65 12.81 -2.77 -8.35
CA LYS A 65 12.85 -3.13 -9.78
C LYS A 65 11.46 -3.48 -10.32
N GLN A 66 10.62 -4.14 -9.53
CA GLN A 66 9.28 -4.53 -9.96
C GLN A 66 8.30 -3.36 -9.87
N LEU A 67 8.30 -2.63 -8.74
CA LEU A 67 7.42 -1.49 -8.55
C LEU A 67 7.65 -0.36 -9.57
N ALA A 68 8.88 -0.22 -10.08
CA ALA A 68 9.17 0.72 -11.17
C ALA A 68 8.37 0.46 -12.47
N LYS A 69 7.72 -0.70 -12.60
CA LYS A 69 6.87 -1.07 -13.74
C LYS A 69 5.39 -0.82 -13.48
N ALA A 70 5.01 -0.49 -12.23
CA ALA A 70 3.64 -0.16 -11.88
C ALA A 70 3.20 1.13 -12.58
N LYS A 71 2.00 1.12 -13.15
CA LYS A 71 1.35 2.28 -13.78
C LYS A 71 0.36 2.98 -12.84
N PHE A 72 0.32 2.53 -11.60
CA PHE A 72 -0.49 3.04 -10.50
C PHE A 72 0.42 3.40 -9.32
N PRO A 73 0.01 4.34 -8.47
CA PRO A 73 0.77 4.71 -7.28
C PRO A 73 0.83 3.58 -6.25
N ILE A 74 2.00 3.44 -5.63
CA ILE A 74 2.23 2.56 -4.48
C ILE A 74 2.30 3.44 -3.24
N VAL A 75 1.51 3.10 -2.21
CA VAL A 75 1.42 3.89 -0.98
C VAL A 75 1.88 3.08 0.25
N CYS A 76 2.70 3.72 1.08
CA CYS A 76 3.09 3.23 2.39
C CYS A 76 3.60 4.42 3.23
N ALA A 77 2.80 4.87 4.19
CA ALA A 77 3.08 6.09 4.93
C ALA A 77 4.03 5.86 6.11
N ASN A 78 3.95 4.69 6.75
CA ASN A 78 4.63 4.41 8.01
C ASN A 78 5.98 3.68 7.87
N TYR A 79 6.64 3.87 6.70
CA TYR A 79 8.02 3.39 6.48
C TYR A 79 8.91 4.47 5.88
N LEU A 80 10.13 4.59 6.41
CA LEU A 80 11.20 5.36 5.78
C LEU A 80 12.04 4.43 4.91
N PHE A 81 12.20 4.79 3.65
CA PHE A 81 12.99 4.06 2.67
C PHE A 81 14.35 4.73 2.47
N PHE A 82 15.44 4.02 2.76
CA PHE A 82 16.82 4.49 2.50
C PHE A 82 17.30 4.08 1.10
N ASN A 83 16.66 3.08 0.48
CA ASN A 83 16.84 2.79 -0.93
C ASN A 83 16.25 3.93 -1.79
N LYS A 84 17.12 4.64 -2.53
CA LYS A 84 16.73 5.82 -3.33
C LYS A 84 15.61 5.53 -4.33
N LYS A 85 15.58 4.33 -4.94
CA LYS A 85 14.55 3.96 -5.91
C LYS A 85 13.19 3.76 -5.23
N LEU A 86 13.14 3.02 -4.12
CA LEU A 86 11.90 2.85 -3.34
C LEU A 86 11.39 4.19 -2.82
N LYS A 87 12.27 5.03 -2.28
CA LYS A 87 11.90 6.37 -1.80
C LYS A 87 11.25 7.25 -2.88
N ASN A 88 11.64 7.08 -4.14
CA ASN A 88 11.04 7.84 -5.25
C ASN A 88 9.73 7.23 -5.76
N ILE A 89 9.55 5.90 -5.63
CA ILE A 89 8.39 5.17 -6.12
C ILE A 89 7.25 5.19 -5.10
N VAL A 90 7.57 4.84 -3.84
CA VAL A 90 6.56 4.71 -2.78
C VAL A 90 6.19 6.09 -2.25
N LYS A 91 4.90 6.38 -2.22
CA LYS A 91 4.33 7.63 -1.70
C LYS A 91 3.76 7.40 -0.32
N LYS A 92 3.65 8.45 0.50
CA LYS A 92 2.91 8.37 1.76
C LYS A 92 1.42 8.21 1.48
N TYR A 93 0.91 9.02 0.56
CA TYR A 93 -0.48 9.01 0.09
C TYR A 93 -0.57 9.50 -1.36
N VAL A 94 -1.74 9.35 -1.94
CA VAL A 94 -2.13 9.97 -3.22
C VAL A 94 -3.52 10.57 -3.08
N VAL A 95 -3.82 11.58 -3.88
CA VAL A 95 -5.16 12.15 -4.02
C VAL A 95 -5.67 11.85 -5.41
N ILE A 96 -6.85 11.24 -5.51
CA ILE A 96 -7.57 10.97 -6.75
C ILE A 96 -8.80 11.86 -6.80
N GLU A 97 -9.01 12.50 -7.95
CA GLU A 97 -10.24 13.23 -8.22
C GLU A 97 -11.22 12.33 -8.98
N MET A 98 -12.44 12.21 -8.47
CA MET A 98 -13.50 11.41 -9.08
C MET A 98 -14.85 12.10 -8.88
N ASP A 99 -15.51 12.44 -9.98
CA ASP A 99 -16.84 13.07 -9.98
C ASP A 99 -16.89 14.34 -9.11
N GLY A 100 -15.86 15.16 -9.17
CA GLY A 100 -15.73 16.41 -8.40
C GLY A 100 -15.38 16.20 -6.92
N LYS A 101 -15.10 14.96 -6.48
CA LYS A 101 -14.69 14.63 -5.12
C LYS A 101 -13.20 14.33 -5.07
N ARG A 102 -12.54 14.79 -4.01
CA ARG A 102 -11.13 14.54 -3.73
C ARG A 102 -11.03 13.37 -2.74
N ILE A 103 -10.40 12.29 -3.17
CA ILE A 103 -10.25 11.05 -2.40
C ILE A 103 -8.78 10.87 -2.05
N GLY A 104 -8.44 11.02 -0.78
CA GLY A 104 -7.09 10.76 -0.26
C GLY A 104 -6.94 9.27 0.05
N ILE A 105 -5.86 8.65 -0.45
CA ILE A 105 -5.58 7.22 -0.23
C ILE A 105 -4.18 7.10 0.33
N PHE A 106 -4.02 6.47 1.50
CA PHE A 106 -2.72 6.18 2.10
C PHE A 106 -2.60 4.71 2.48
N GLY A 107 -1.38 4.21 2.64
CA GLY A 107 -1.10 2.83 3.01
C GLY A 107 -0.42 2.73 4.36
N LEU A 108 -0.73 1.68 5.11
CA LEU A 108 -0.06 1.30 6.35
C LEU A 108 0.36 -0.16 6.28
N LEU A 109 1.55 -0.45 6.82
CA LEU A 109 2.13 -1.78 6.87
C LEU A 109 2.57 -2.10 8.31
N THR A 110 2.32 -3.32 8.75
CA THR A 110 2.79 -3.85 10.05
C THR A 110 4.33 -3.81 10.16
N ASP A 111 4.89 -3.91 11.37
CA ASP A 111 6.36 -4.05 11.52
C ASP A 111 6.81 -5.42 11.01
N ILE A 112 7.55 -5.43 9.89
CA ILE A 112 7.96 -6.64 9.20
C ILE A 112 9.21 -7.32 9.81
N LYS A 113 9.78 -6.79 10.88
CA LYS A 113 11.01 -7.33 11.49
C LYS A 113 10.88 -8.78 11.93
N THR A 114 9.70 -9.19 12.37
CA THR A 114 9.43 -10.58 12.78
C THR A 114 8.90 -11.46 11.65
N LEU A 115 8.60 -10.88 10.49
CA LEU A 115 7.93 -11.55 9.37
C LEU A 115 8.87 -11.87 8.20
N THR A 116 10.05 -11.24 8.17
CA THR A 116 11.04 -11.48 7.10
C THR A 116 12.47 -11.42 7.64
N THR A 117 13.44 -11.80 6.81
CA THR A 117 14.85 -11.83 7.23
C THR A 117 15.45 -10.42 7.30
N PRO A 118 16.45 -10.16 8.19
CA PRO A 118 17.11 -8.85 8.31
C PRO A 118 17.65 -8.27 7.00
N GLN A 119 18.09 -9.12 6.09
CA GLN A 119 18.59 -8.71 4.75
C GLN A 119 17.51 -7.99 3.93
N ASN A 120 16.24 -8.36 4.12
CA ASN A 120 15.12 -7.87 3.33
C ASN A 120 14.63 -6.49 3.76
N TYR A 121 14.90 -6.09 5.03
CA TYR A 121 14.44 -4.81 5.59
C TYR A 121 15.56 -3.89 6.11
N LYS A 122 16.84 -4.21 5.87
CA LYS A 122 17.99 -3.44 6.38
C LYS A 122 18.04 -1.97 5.93
N ASP A 123 17.38 -1.63 4.85
CA ASP A 123 17.34 -0.28 4.26
C ASP A 123 15.96 0.37 4.36
N ILE A 124 15.16 -0.06 5.34
CA ILE A 124 13.89 0.55 5.70
C ILE A 124 13.78 0.71 7.22
N LYS A 125 12.95 1.66 7.67
CA LYS A 125 12.66 1.89 9.09
C LYS A 125 11.16 2.03 9.30
N TYR A 126 10.62 1.22 10.18
CA TYR A 126 9.23 1.29 10.63
C TYR A 126 9.00 2.54 11.49
N LEU A 127 7.83 3.14 11.33
CA LEU A 127 7.26 4.18 12.18
C LEU A 127 5.92 3.68 12.71
N ASN A 128 5.54 4.08 13.93
CA ASN A 128 4.26 3.66 14.50
C ASN A 128 3.09 4.03 13.57
N ALA A 129 2.25 3.04 13.26
CA ALA A 129 1.21 3.19 12.26
C ALA A 129 0.11 4.18 12.71
N ILE A 130 -0.23 4.23 14.02
CA ILE A 130 -1.25 5.13 14.55
C ILE A 130 -0.78 6.58 14.48
N ASP A 131 0.45 6.86 14.95
CA ASP A 131 1.01 8.20 14.94
C ASP A 131 1.09 8.76 13.52
N VAL A 132 1.49 7.90 12.58
CA VAL A 132 1.58 8.28 11.17
C VAL A 132 0.19 8.47 10.57
N ALA A 133 -0.77 7.58 10.87
CA ALA A 133 -2.15 7.70 10.37
C ALA A 133 -2.80 9.01 10.82
N ASP A 134 -2.69 9.36 12.11
CA ASP A 134 -3.23 10.62 12.63
C ASP A 134 -2.68 11.84 11.86
N CYS A 135 -1.35 11.87 11.65
CA CYS A 135 -0.72 12.95 10.88
C CYS A 135 -1.21 12.99 9.42
N ILE A 136 -1.31 11.83 8.75
CA ILE A 136 -1.72 11.75 7.34
C ILE A 136 -3.21 12.11 7.17
N VAL A 137 -4.08 11.65 8.07
CA VAL A 137 -5.50 11.98 8.02
C VAL A 137 -5.72 13.48 8.18
N LYS A 138 -5.02 14.13 9.11
CA LYS A 138 -5.04 15.60 9.27
C LYS A 138 -4.56 16.31 8.01
N GLU A 139 -3.42 15.89 7.44
CA GLU A 139 -2.88 16.46 6.20
C GLU A 139 -3.88 16.34 5.04
N LEU A 140 -4.47 15.15 4.85
CA LEU A 140 -5.45 14.89 3.79
C LEU A 140 -6.75 15.70 3.97
N ARG A 141 -7.23 15.85 5.21
CA ARG A 141 -8.44 16.61 5.51
C ARG A 141 -8.23 18.12 5.47
N GLU A 142 -7.16 18.60 6.11
CA GLU A 142 -6.97 20.03 6.37
C GLU A 142 -6.18 20.72 5.24
N THR A 143 -5.17 20.07 4.68
CA THR A 143 -4.31 20.65 3.63
C THR A 143 -4.80 20.28 2.24
N GLU A 144 -4.97 18.98 1.98
CA GLU A 144 -5.40 18.47 0.68
C GLU A 144 -6.91 18.63 0.45
N LYS A 145 -7.69 18.95 1.49
CA LYS A 145 -9.15 19.15 1.42
C LYS A 145 -9.88 17.95 0.80
N CYS A 146 -9.47 16.74 1.18
CA CYS A 146 -10.12 15.52 0.71
C CYS A 146 -11.51 15.35 1.31
N ASP A 147 -12.51 15.07 0.45
CA ASP A 147 -13.88 14.72 0.86
C ASP A 147 -13.94 13.36 1.53
N LEU A 148 -13.13 12.39 1.03
CA LEU A 148 -13.02 11.04 1.55
C LEU A 148 -11.54 10.70 1.79
N VAL A 149 -11.25 10.00 2.88
CA VAL A 149 -9.93 9.43 3.18
C VAL A 149 -10.05 7.92 3.31
N ILE A 150 -9.23 7.20 2.56
CA ILE A 150 -9.17 5.73 2.55
C ILE A 150 -7.80 5.29 3.05
N CYS A 151 -7.78 4.43 4.07
CA CYS A 151 -6.59 3.73 4.52
C CYS A 151 -6.54 2.32 3.89
N LEU A 152 -5.49 2.04 3.14
CA LEU A 152 -5.16 0.69 2.71
C LEU A 152 -4.28 0.06 3.79
N SER A 153 -4.92 -0.64 4.71
CA SER A 153 -4.25 -1.18 5.89
C SER A 153 -3.76 -2.61 5.67
N HIS A 154 -2.48 -2.84 5.97
CA HIS A 154 -1.86 -4.16 6.04
C HIS A 154 -1.26 -4.39 7.43
N LEU A 155 -2.04 -4.11 8.48
CA LEU A 155 -1.63 -4.20 9.89
C LEU A 155 -2.02 -5.53 10.55
N GLY A 156 -3.06 -6.19 10.00
CA GLY A 156 -3.72 -7.33 10.62
C GLY A 156 -4.94 -6.91 11.45
N TYR A 157 -5.97 -7.76 11.48
CA TYR A 157 -7.28 -7.43 12.03
C TYR A 157 -7.30 -7.16 13.54
N LEU A 158 -6.52 -7.93 14.33
CA LEU A 158 -6.55 -7.86 15.80
C LEU A 158 -5.98 -6.52 16.32
N ASN A 159 -6.14 -6.26 17.63
CA ASN A 159 -5.62 -5.04 18.25
C ASN A 159 -4.11 -4.84 18.07
N GLY A 160 -3.33 -5.93 18.05
CA GLY A 160 -1.87 -5.86 18.08
C GLY A 160 -1.34 -5.36 19.42
N THR A 161 -0.20 -4.67 19.38
CA THR A 161 0.44 -4.00 20.53
C THR A 161 0.55 -2.50 20.26
N GLU A 162 0.93 -1.69 21.28
CA GLU A 162 1.16 -0.26 21.07
C GLU A 162 2.30 0.01 20.09
N GLU A 163 3.33 -0.84 20.06
CA GLU A 163 4.46 -0.72 19.14
C GLU A 163 4.12 -1.20 17.73
N ASN A 164 3.23 -2.21 17.62
CA ASN A 164 2.78 -2.76 16.34
C ASN A 164 1.25 -2.95 16.36
N PRO A 165 0.49 -1.86 16.19
CA PRO A 165 -0.96 -1.87 16.27
C PRO A 165 -1.60 -2.59 15.07
N GLY A 166 -2.77 -3.20 15.31
CA GLY A 166 -3.62 -3.76 14.27
C GLY A 166 -4.83 -2.87 13.95
N ASP A 167 -5.66 -3.33 13.03
CA ASP A 167 -6.78 -2.55 12.47
C ASP A 167 -7.83 -2.15 13.50
N LEU A 168 -8.13 -3.02 14.48
CA LEU A 168 -9.08 -2.68 15.55
C LEU A 168 -8.58 -1.52 16.41
N MET A 169 -7.28 -1.51 16.72
CA MET A 169 -6.69 -0.40 17.47
C MET A 169 -6.63 0.86 16.62
N LEU A 170 -6.23 0.77 15.37
CA LEU A 170 -6.23 1.90 14.43
C LEU A 170 -7.61 2.55 14.35
N ALA A 171 -8.66 1.77 14.09
CA ALA A 171 -10.03 2.27 13.95
C ALA A 171 -10.61 2.88 15.24
N SER A 172 -10.04 2.58 16.41
CA SER A 172 -10.45 3.18 17.68
C SER A 172 -9.75 4.49 18.01
N LYS A 173 -8.64 4.82 17.33
CA LYS A 173 -7.77 5.98 17.64
C LYS A 173 -7.71 7.03 16.53
N VAL A 174 -8.03 6.67 15.32
CA VAL A 174 -8.01 7.49 14.11
C VAL A 174 -9.36 7.42 13.38
#